data_e9a82f3436a5647f5d8513f416233cdd
#
_entry.id   e9a82f3436a5647f5d8513f416233cdd
#
_cell.length_a   1.000
_cell.length_b   1.000
_cell.length_c   1.000
_cell.angle_alpha   90.00
_cell.angle_beta   90.00
_cell.angle_gamma   90.00
#
_symmetry.space_group_name_H-M   'P 1'
#
loop_
_entity.id
_entity.type
_entity.pdbx_description
1 polymer ?
#
loop_
_entity_poly.entity_id
_entity_poly.type
_entity_poly.pdbx_seq_one_letter_code
_entity_poly.pdbx_strand_id
1 'polypeptide(L)'
;MLPAHAPPEFQDRSTLWNSVEEIEKSSDAQLAREIEVALPVELSRAEQLALVRAFVKDNFVAEGMCADFALHDKGDGNPHAHILLTIRPLKPDGRWGPKCRKVYDLDSQGNRIPDGKGGWKNHREDTTDWNNRENAEKWRAAWAAYANRALEAAGRPERIDHRSYKRQGIEKIPSIHMGAAASQMERRGIATEKGDINRQIAADNKLLKEIKARITRIYNWTKEQAEADQPQDSSSLVARLYEAQAKVNSNKARSRSGKIKALQDNAKLLAFLQSNGINSMQELYEKVSAMNKDSYAVRGQIVKAERRLAVLDERLEMWAQYEKFKPVRQKLDKLKPGKREKYQQEHKAELASFDAAAHFLKSLKESGEAITPKAWRAEAAKLTVQKDADYQKMYAMRDEIKAVENLRKAADRLAREGQHQQKEQER
;
A
#
# COMPACT_ATOMS: atom_id res chain seq x y z
N MET A 1 19.36 -19.08 -17.47
CA MET A 1 19.70 -20.05 -16.41
C MET A 1 18.86 -21.30 -16.61
N LEU A 2 19.45 -22.46 -16.51
CA LEU A 2 18.82 -23.74 -16.88
C LEU A 2 18.88 -24.73 -15.72
N PRO A 3 17.84 -25.57 -15.54
CA PRO A 3 17.91 -26.72 -14.66
C PRO A 3 18.96 -27.74 -15.18
N ALA A 4 19.48 -28.57 -14.28
CA ALA A 4 20.61 -29.48 -14.58
C ALA A 4 20.33 -30.48 -15.72
N HIS A 5 19.08 -30.84 -15.95
CA HIS A 5 18.63 -31.76 -16.99
C HIS A 5 18.19 -31.10 -18.29
N ALA A 6 18.33 -29.76 -18.40
CA ALA A 6 18.00 -29.06 -19.62
C ALA A 6 19.06 -29.31 -20.73
N PRO A 7 18.64 -29.37 -22.00
CA PRO A 7 19.57 -29.46 -23.12
C PRO A 7 20.57 -28.31 -23.10
N PRO A 8 21.87 -28.57 -23.32
CA PRO A 8 22.89 -27.52 -23.31
C PRO A 8 22.67 -26.42 -24.36
N GLU A 9 22.05 -26.74 -25.49
CA GLU A 9 21.69 -25.82 -26.57
C GLU A 9 20.70 -24.73 -26.11
N PHE A 10 19.94 -24.96 -25.06
CA PHE A 10 19.06 -23.94 -24.46
C PHE A 10 19.80 -22.80 -23.74
N GLN A 11 21.13 -22.85 -23.65
CA GLN A 11 21.94 -21.69 -23.27
C GLN A 11 21.81 -20.55 -24.27
N ASP A 12 21.58 -20.88 -25.57
CA ASP A 12 21.17 -19.90 -26.58
C ASP A 12 19.70 -19.54 -26.39
N ARG A 13 19.44 -18.23 -26.17
CA ARG A 13 18.08 -17.70 -25.93
C ARG A 13 17.14 -18.00 -27.10
N SER A 14 17.61 -17.83 -28.30
CA SER A 14 16.80 -18.04 -29.50
C SER A 14 16.39 -19.51 -29.61
N THR A 15 17.31 -20.42 -29.37
CA THR A 15 17.04 -21.87 -29.38
C THR A 15 16.03 -22.25 -28.31
N LEU A 16 16.17 -21.73 -27.08
CA LEU A 16 15.22 -21.99 -26.01
C LEU A 16 13.82 -21.53 -26.39
N TRP A 17 13.66 -20.26 -26.75
CA TRP A 17 12.33 -19.68 -26.95
C TRP A 17 11.66 -20.16 -28.23
N ASN A 18 12.41 -20.44 -29.30
CA ASN A 18 11.89 -21.11 -30.51
C ASN A 18 11.39 -22.51 -30.18
N SER A 19 12.12 -23.27 -29.37
CA SER A 19 11.68 -24.59 -28.92
C SER A 19 10.41 -24.56 -28.08
N VAL A 20 10.21 -23.51 -27.26
CA VAL A 20 8.95 -23.29 -26.54
C VAL A 20 7.82 -22.98 -27.50
N GLU A 21 8.04 -22.13 -28.49
CA GLU A 21 7.03 -21.77 -29.48
C GLU A 21 6.62 -22.97 -30.35
N GLU A 22 7.57 -23.78 -30.80
CA GLU A 22 7.31 -24.98 -31.59
C GLU A 22 6.45 -26.02 -30.88
N ILE A 23 6.63 -26.22 -29.58
CA ILE A 23 5.84 -27.20 -28.81
C ILE A 23 4.42 -26.73 -28.50
N GLU A 24 4.15 -25.42 -28.53
CA GLU A 24 2.84 -24.83 -28.23
C GLU A 24 2.01 -24.72 -29.52
N LYS A 25 1.06 -25.62 -29.69
CA LYS A 25 0.25 -25.75 -30.92
C LYS A 25 -0.96 -24.84 -30.99
N SER A 26 -1.43 -24.33 -29.84
CA SER A 26 -2.62 -23.49 -29.77
C SER A 26 -2.24 -22.03 -30.02
N SER A 27 -3.04 -21.31 -30.81
CA SER A 27 -2.82 -19.87 -31.09
C SER A 27 -2.95 -18.96 -29.87
N ASP A 28 -3.62 -19.44 -28.84
CA ASP A 28 -3.81 -18.76 -27.54
C ASP A 28 -2.94 -19.36 -26.42
N ALA A 29 -1.94 -20.17 -26.78
CA ALA A 29 -1.08 -20.79 -25.80
C ALA A 29 -0.25 -19.75 -25.05
N GLN A 30 -0.22 -19.87 -23.73
CA GLN A 30 0.76 -19.14 -22.93
C GLN A 30 2.15 -19.72 -23.17
N LEU A 31 3.09 -18.90 -23.65
CA LEU A 31 4.46 -19.32 -23.97
C LEU A 31 5.38 -19.20 -22.75
N ALA A 32 5.29 -18.10 -22.03
CA ALA A 32 6.14 -17.78 -20.90
C ALA A 32 5.35 -17.11 -19.77
N ARG A 33 5.96 -17.06 -18.61
CA ARG A 33 5.56 -16.19 -17.50
C ARG A 33 6.62 -15.13 -17.32
N GLU A 34 6.21 -13.87 -17.25
CA GLU A 34 7.08 -12.78 -16.88
C GLU A 34 6.86 -12.43 -15.40
N ILE A 35 7.98 -12.19 -14.70
CA ILE A 35 8.01 -11.62 -13.36
C ILE A 35 8.91 -10.41 -13.43
N GLU A 36 8.37 -9.25 -13.04
CA GLU A 36 9.13 -8.02 -12.89
C GLU A 36 9.40 -7.79 -11.40
N VAL A 37 10.67 -7.51 -11.06
CA VAL A 37 11.09 -7.21 -9.69
C VAL A 37 11.87 -5.91 -9.65
N ALA A 38 11.50 -5.00 -8.74
CA ALA A 38 12.26 -3.79 -8.47
C ALA A 38 13.56 -4.15 -7.75
N LEU A 39 14.66 -3.53 -8.15
CA LEU A 39 15.98 -3.72 -7.56
C LEU A 39 16.29 -2.60 -6.56
N PRO A 40 16.86 -2.91 -5.36
CA PRO A 40 17.31 -1.88 -4.44
C PRO A 40 18.35 -0.97 -5.10
N VAL A 41 18.08 0.33 -5.10
CA VAL A 41 19.00 1.35 -5.65
C VAL A 41 20.26 1.52 -4.80
N GLU A 42 20.21 1.06 -3.57
CA GLU A 42 21.31 1.07 -2.61
C GLU A 42 22.39 0.03 -2.91
N LEU A 43 22.07 -0.95 -3.77
CA LEU A 43 23.00 -1.99 -4.20
C LEU A 43 23.70 -1.58 -5.51
N SER A 44 24.98 -1.90 -5.62
CA SER A 44 25.72 -1.79 -6.87
C SER A 44 25.15 -2.73 -7.95
N ARG A 45 25.46 -2.46 -9.21
CA ARG A 45 25.03 -3.30 -10.33
C ARG A 45 25.45 -4.76 -10.20
N ALA A 46 26.64 -5.01 -9.67
CA ALA A 46 27.16 -6.36 -9.44
C ALA A 46 26.35 -7.08 -8.34
N GLU A 47 26.02 -6.38 -7.25
CA GLU A 47 25.20 -6.92 -6.16
C GLU A 47 23.75 -7.16 -6.61
N GLN A 48 23.18 -6.25 -7.40
CA GLN A 48 21.85 -6.45 -8.02
C GLN A 48 21.82 -7.70 -8.91
N LEU A 49 22.85 -7.91 -9.72
CA LEU A 49 22.97 -9.09 -10.59
C LEU A 49 23.10 -10.38 -9.76
N ALA A 50 23.92 -10.36 -8.71
CA ALA A 50 24.07 -11.49 -7.78
C ALA A 50 22.76 -11.81 -7.08
N LEU A 51 22.04 -10.80 -6.62
CA LEU A 51 20.71 -10.93 -5.99
C LEU A 51 19.72 -11.62 -6.93
N VAL A 52 19.58 -11.13 -8.18
CA VAL A 52 18.64 -11.71 -9.15
C VAL A 52 19.02 -13.15 -9.49
N ARG A 53 20.31 -13.42 -9.69
CA ARG A 53 20.80 -14.79 -9.98
C ARG A 53 20.47 -15.77 -8.86
N ALA A 54 20.72 -15.38 -7.61
CA ALA A 54 20.40 -16.22 -6.45
C ALA A 54 18.90 -16.47 -6.35
N PHE A 55 18.08 -15.41 -6.45
CA PHE A 55 16.63 -15.52 -6.40
C PHE A 55 16.07 -16.44 -7.50
N VAL A 56 16.50 -16.22 -8.76
CA VAL A 56 16.06 -17.02 -9.92
C VAL A 56 16.48 -18.48 -9.79
N LYS A 57 17.72 -18.72 -9.39
CA LYS A 57 18.26 -20.07 -9.21
C LYS A 57 17.43 -20.89 -8.23
N ASP A 58 17.17 -20.31 -7.05
CA ASP A 58 16.62 -21.08 -5.93
C ASP A 58 15.07 -21.17 -5.99
N ASN A 59 14.39 -20.22 -6.63
CA ASN A 59 12.93 -20.18 -6.66
C ASN A 59 12.30 -20.68 -7.96
N PHE A 60 13.07 -20.74 -9.07
CA PHE A 60 12.54 -21.13 -10.38
C PHE A 60 13.35 -22.24 -11.03
N VAL A 61 14.67 -22.06 -11.12
CA VAL A 61 15.52 -23.08 -11.77
C VAL A 61 15.58 -24.37 -10.97
N ALA A 62 15.63 -24.28 -9.64
CA ALA A 62 15.57 -25.43 -8.75
C ALA A 62 14.23 -26.20 -8.84
N GLU A 63 13.13 -25.50 -9.18
CA GLU A 63 11.82 -26.10 -9.42
C GLU A 63 11.67 -26.68 -10.85
N GLY A 64 12.70 -26.56 -11.69
CA GLY A 64 12.75 -27.12 -13.05
C GLY A 64 12.36 -26.17 -14.18
N MET A 65 12.19 -24.87 -13.92
CA MET A 65 11.93 -23.86 -14.95
C MET A 65 13.24 -23.43 -15.63
N CYS A 66 13.23 -23.24 -16.94
CA CYS A 66 14.24 -22.44 -17.60
C CYS A 66 13.93 -20.96 -17.36
N ALA A 67 14.95 -20.19 -17.05
CA ALA A 67 14.81 -18.77 -16.77
C ALA A 67 15.76 -17.93 -17.63
N ASP A 68 15.20 -16.90 -18.25
CA ASP A 68 15.91 -15.86 -18.98
C ASP A 68 15.60 -14.51 -18.36
N PHE A 69 16.61 -13.71 -18.01
CA PHE A 69 16.35 -12.44 -17.36
C PHE A 69 17.26 -11.31 -17.86
N ALA A 70 16.74 -10.11 -17.80
CA ALA A 70 17.46 -8.88 -18.12
C ALA A 70 17.27 -7.86 -16.98
N LEU A 71 18.34 -7.14 -16.67
CA LEU A 71 18.30 -6.03 -15.72
C LEU A 71 18.21 -4.73 -16.52
N HIS A 72 17.18 -3.95 -16.23
CA HIS A 72 16.97 -2.63 -16.80
C HIS A 72 17.29 -1.55 -15.76
N ASP A 73 18.05 -0.56 -16.19
CA ASP A 73 18.32 0.65 -15.44
C ASP A 73 18.50 1.81 -16.43
N LYS A 74 17.59 2.75 -16.40
CA LYS A 74 17.62 3.96 -17.24
C LYS A 74 18.20 5.16 -16.51
N GLY A 75 18.74 4.98 -15.32
CA GLY A 75 19.22 6.07 -14.45
C GLY A 75 18.09 6.94 -13.89
N ASP A 76 16.86 6.45 -13.92
CA ASP A 76 15.65 7.15 -13.49
C ASP A 76 15.23 6.81 -12.05
N GLY A 77 16.09 6.10 -11.31
CA GLY A 77 15.85 5.70 -9.92
C GLY A 77 14.91 4.49 -9.78
N ASN A 78 14.63 3.78 -10.87
CA ASN A 78 13.79 2.58 -10.88
C ASN A 78 14.49 1.39 -11.57
N PRO A 79 15.65 0.94 -11.08
CA PRO A 79 16.27 -0.27 -11.61
C PRO A 79 15.35 -1.47 -11.35
N HIS A 80 15.19 -2.33 -12.34
CA HIS A 80 14.31 -3.51 -12.24
C HIS A 80 14.83 -4.64 -13.10
N ALA A 81 14.38 -5.86 -12.82
CA ALA A 81 14.68 -7.04 -13.63
C ALA A 81 13.39 -7.64 -14.18
N HIS A 82 13.43 -7.96 -15.48
CA HIS A 82 12.44 -8.79 -16.16
C HIS A 82 12.95 -10.22 -16.17
N ILE A 83 12.13 -11.14 -15.68
CA ILE A 83 12.45 -12.57 -15.57
C ILE A 83 11.40 -13.33 -16.37
N LEU A 84 11.80 -13.92 -17.50
CA LEU A 84 10.98 -14.81 -18.30
C LEU A 84 11.21 -16.25 -17.87
N LEU A 85 10.13 -16.96 -17.57
CA LEU A 85 10.13 -18.33 -17.08
C LEU A 85 9.35 -19.23 -18.03
N THR A 86 9.85 -20.43 -18.30
CA THR A 86 9.08 -21.45 -18.99
C THR A 86 7.95 -21.96 -18.10
N ILE A 87 6.82 -22.30 -18.70
CA ILE A 87 5.62 -22.80 -18.01
C ILE A 87 5.35 -24.26 -18.30
N ARG A 88 6.20 -24.89 -19.10
CA ARG A 88 6.18 -26.32 -19.42
C ARG A 88 7.38 -26.97 -18.79
N PRO A 89 7.22 -28.07 -18.03
CA PRO A 89 8.34 -28.75 -17.41
C PRO A 89 9.18 -29.49 -18.45
N LEU A 90 10.47 -29.60 -18.19
CA LEU A 90 11.35 -30.54 -18.90
C LEU A 90 11.32 -31.89 -18.19
N LYS A 91 11.30 -32.96 -18.98
CA LYS A 91 11.51 -34.33 -18.47
C LYS A 91 13.00 -34.56 -18.16
N PRO A 92 13.34 -35.61 -17.41
CA PRO A 92 14.74 -35.95 -17.13
C PRO A 92 15.60 -36.18 -18.38
N ASP A 93 14.98 -36.52 -19.51
CA ASP A 93 15.63 -36.72 -20.80
C ASP A 93 15.80 -35.41 -21.61
N GLY A 94 15.50 -34.27 -21.03
CA GLY A 94 15.61 -32.94 -21.64
C GLY A 94 14.47 -32.58 -22.60
N ARG A 95 13.50 -33.46 -22.85
CA ARG A 95 12.34 -33.15 -23.69
C ARG A 95 11.25 -32.46 -22.93
N TRP A 96 10.46 -31.62 -23.61
CA TRP A 96 9.31 -30.95 -23.02
C TRP A 96 8.25 -31.96 -22.52
N GLY A 97 7.84 -31.82 -21.29
CA GLY A 97 6.73 -32.53 -20.68
C GLY A 97 5.36 -31.88 -21.00
N PRO A 98 4.25 -32.51 -20.68
CA PRO A 98 2.93 -31.89 -20.81
C PRO A 98 2.70 -30.86 -19.70
N LYS A 99 1.97 -29.73 -20.00
CA LYS A 99 1.51 -28.78 -18.97
C LYS A 99 0.46 -29.39 -18.06
N CYS A 100 -0.33 -30.31 -18.58
CA CYS A 100 -1.42 -30.96 -17.89
C CYS A 100 -1.63 -32.37 -18.43
N ARG A 101 -2.29 -33.17 -17.64
CA ARG A 101 -2.70 -34.54 -17.97
C ARG A 101 -4.21 -34.70 -17.85
N LYS A 102 -4.75 -35.60 -18.63
CA LYS A 102 -6.12 -36.09 -18.52
C LYS A 102 -6.18 -37.13 -17.42
N VAL A 103 -7.00 -36.90 -16.39
CA VAL A 103 -7.24 -37.81 -15.29
C VAL A 103 -8.68 -38.27 -15.37
N TYR A 104 -8.92 -39.58 -15.28
CA TYR A 104 -10.26 -40.13 -15.27
C TYR A 104 -10.85 -40.09 -13.86
N ASP A 105 -12.11 -39.68 -13.76
CA ASP A 105 -12.83 -39.70 -12.51
C ASP A 105 -13.16 -41.15 -12.14
N LEU A 106 -12.88 -41.50 -10.89
CA LEU A 106 -13.09 -42.83 -10.36
C LEU A 106 -14.25 -42.84 -9.37
N ASP A 107 -15.00 -43.95 -9.34
CA ASP A 107 -16.00 -44.20 -8.30
C ASP A 107 -15.33 -44.67 -6.98
N SER A 108 -16.13 -44.91 -5.96
CA SER A 108 -15.66 -45.38 -4.66
C SER A 108 -14.97 -46.76 -4.68
N GLN A 109 -15.08 -47.49 -5.78
CA GLN A 109 -14.45 -48.80 -5.99
C GLN A 109 -13.23 -48.70 -6.90
N GLY A 110 -12.86 -47.52 -7.38
CA GLY A 110 -11.71 -47.28 -8.25
C GLY A 110 -11.99 -47.51 -9.74
N ASN A 111 -13.25 -47.70 -10.17
CA ASN A 111 -13.61 -47.82 -11.58
C ASN A 111 -13.86 -46.48 -12.20
N ARG A 112 -13.60 -46.36 -13.52
CA ARG A 112 -13.88 -45.14 -14.27
C ARG A 112 -15.39 -44.87 -14.34
N ILE A 113 -15.82 -43.64 -14.11
CA ILE A 113 -17.20 -43.22 -14.18
C ILE A 113 -17.60 -42.97 -15.63
N PRO A 114 -18.66 -43.60 -16.18
CA PRO A 114 -19.15 -43.31 -17.51
C PRO A 114 -19.63 -41.86 -17.68
N ASP A 115 -19.40 -41.24 -18.85
CA ASP A 115 -19.85 -39.88 -19.16
C ASP A 115 -21.26 -39.79 -19.74
N GLY A 116 -21.92 -40.95 -19.96
CA GLY A 116 -23.24 -41.05 -20.56
C GLY A 116 -23.27 -40.84 -22.09
N LYS A 117 -22.13 -40.65 -22.73
CA LYS A 117 -21.97 -40.44 -24.19
C LYS A 117 -21.10 -41.52 -24.84
N GLY A 118 -20.88 -42.65 -24.17
CA GLY A 118 -20.00 -43.73 -24.62
C GLY A 118 -18.51 -43.55 -24.27
N GLY A 119 -18.18 -42.56 -23.44
CA GLY A 119 -16.85 -42.30 -22.92
C GLY A 119 -16.81 -42.36 -21.40
N TRP A 120 -15.71 -41.83 -20.83
CA TRP A 120 -15.42 -41.79 -19.39
C TRP A 120 -15.30 -40.36 -18.92
N LYS A 121 -15.92 -40.03 -17.78
CA LYS A 121 -15.73 -38.73 -17.11
C LYS A 121 -14.25 -38.54 -16.82
N ASN A 122 -13.79 -37.35 -17.05
CA ASN A 122 -12.40 -36.97 -16.83
C ASN A 122 -12.28 -35.48 -16.57
N HIS A 123 -11.24 -35.08 -15.89
CA HIS A 123 -10.84 -33.70 -15.70
C HIS A 123 -9.40 -33.53 -16.14
N ARG A 124 -9.01 -32.26 -16.28
CA ARG A 124 -7.65 -31.84 -16.60
C ARG A 124 -6.96 -31.50 -15.30
N GLU A 125 -5.80 -32.10 -15.06
CA GLU A 125 -4.95 -31.84 -13.91
C GLU A 125 -3.62 -31.23 -14.40
N ASP A 126 -3.17 -30.15 -13.78
CA ASP A 126 -1.87 -29.55 -14.11
C ASP A 126 -0.75 -30.48 -13.63
N THR A 127 0.34 -30.59 -14.40
CA THR A 127 1.49 -31.43 -14.09
C THR A 127 2.45 -30.79 -13.11
N THR A 128 2.33 -29.47 -12.91
CA THR A 128 3.10 -28.65 -11.96
C THR A 128 2.15 -27.72 -11.21
N ASP A 129 2.56 -27.24 -10.05
CA ASP A 129 1.84 -26.25 -9.27
C ASP A 129 2.15 -24.80 -9.71
N TRP A 130 2.94 -24.61 -10.76
CA TRP A 130 3.48 -23.31 -11.16
C TRP A 130 2.41 -22.26 -11.48
N ASN A 131 1.19 -22.70 -11.84
CA ASN A 131 0.05 -21.83 -12.11
C ASN A 131 -0.81 -21.51 -10.86
N ASN A 132 -0.49 -22.06 -9.69
CA ASN A 132 -1.23 -21.80 -8.48
C ASN A 132 -1.11 -20.33 -8.07
N ARG A 133 -2.22 -19.71 -7.71
CA ARG A 133 -2.28 -18.30 -7.29
C ARG A 133 -1.43 -18.02 -6.06
N GLU A 134 -1.23 -19.00 -5.21
CA GLU A 134 -0.42 -18.90 -3.99
C GLU A 134 1.06 -18.64 -4.29
N ASN A 135 1.55 -19.08 -5.45
CA ASN A 135 2.92 -18.83 -5.88
C ASN A 135 3.25 -17.33 -5.99
N ALA A 136 2.30 -16.49 -6.36
CA ALA A 136 2.53 -15.05 -6.42
C ALA A 136 2.91 -14.47 -5.04
N GLU A 137 2.27 -14.95 -3.97
CA GLU A 137 2.61 -14.53 -2.60
C GLU A 137 3.92 -15.16 -2.12
N LYS A 138 4.13 -16.45 -2.41
CA LYS A 138 5.40 -17.18 -2.13
C LYS A 138 6.59 -16.45 -2.75
N TRP A 139 6.51 -16.09 -4.04
CA TRP A 139 7.60 -15.43 -4.76
C TRP A 139 7.83 -13.98 -4.28
N ARG A 140 6.77 -13.24 -3.93
CA ARG A 140 6.90 -11.90 -3.33
C ARG A 140 7.59 -11.95 -1.97
N ALA A 141 7.21 -12.92 -1.13
CA ALA A 141 7.84 -13.13 0.17
C ALA A 141 9.31 -13.52 0.03
N ALA A 142 9.60 -14.44 -0.90
CA ALA A 142 10.97 -14.86 -1.22
C ALA A 142 11.80 -13.66 -1.72
N TRP A 143 11.28 -12.87 -2.69
CA TRP A 143 11.97 -11.68 -3.18
C TRP A 143 12.34 -10.71 -2.06
N ALA A 144 11.38 -10.40 -1.17
CA ALA A 144 11.64 -9.54 -0.02
C ALA A 144 12.75 -10.09 0.89
N ALA A 145 12.76 -11.41 1.13
CA ALA A 145 13.79 -12.06 1.95
C ALA A 145 15.18 -12.00 1.28
N TYR A 146 15.25 -12.23 -0.04
CA TYR A 146 16.51 -12.15 -0.80
C TYR A 146 17.06 -10.73 -0.86
N ALA A 147 16.21 -9.74 -1.17
CA ALA A 147 16.59 -8.34 -1.21
C ALA A 147 17.07 -7.83 0.16
N ASN A 148 16.38 -8.19 1.24
CA ASN A 148 16.76 -7.80 2.59
C ASN A 148 18.10 -8.41 3.03
N ARG A 149 18.38 -9.67 2.66
CA ARG A 149 19.70 -10.29 2.91
C ARG A 149 20.83 -9.60 2.13
N ALA A 150 20.57 -9.23 0.87
CA ALA A 150 21.55 -8.51 0.06
C ALA A 150 21.82 -7.13 0.61
N LEU A 151 20.79 -6.38 1.04
CA LEU A 151 20.93 -5.08 1.69
C LEU A 151 21.71 -5.18 3.00
N GLU A 152 21.43 -6.20 3.81
CA GLU A 152 22.15 -6.43 5.06
C GLU A 152 23.62 -6.76 4.81
N ALA A 153 23.92 -7.64 3.86
CA ALA A 153 25.30 -7.97 3.48
C ALA A 153 26.08 -6.75 2.96
N ALA A 154 25.40 -5.81 2.30
CA ALA A 154 25.96 -4.54 1.85
C ALA A 154 26.00 -3.45 2.95
N GLY A 155 25.61 -3.77 4.19
CA GLY A 155 25.59 -2.82 5.32
C GLY A 155 24.54 -1.71 5.17
N ARG A 156 23.46 -1.94 4.40
CA ARG A 156 22.40 -0.98 4.16
C ARG A 156 21.26 -1.15 5.19
N PRO A 157 20.72 -0.06 5.76
CA PRO A 157 19.64 -0.12 6.75
C PRO A 157 18.25 -0.33 6.12
N GLU A 158 18.10 -0.09 4.81
CA GLU A 158 16.85 -0.18 4.10
C GLU A 158 16.33 -1.62 4.12
N ARG A 159 15.00 -1.77 4.24
CA ARG A 159 14.32 -3.06 4.22
C ARG A 159 13.01 -2.95 3.43
N ILE A 160 12.67 -4.00 2.70
CA ILE A 160 11.41 -4.12 1.98
C ILE A 160 10.50 -5.16 2.66
N ASP A 161 9.20 -4.95 2.55
CA ASP A 161 8.17 -5.88 3.01
C ASP A 161 7.14 -6.07 1.89
N HIS A 162 6.93 -7.31 1.45
CA HIS A 162 5.99 -7.65 0.38
C HIS A 162 4.52 -7.50 0.79
N ARG A 163 4.25 -7.41 2.10
CA ARG A 163 2.88 -7.32 2.62
C ARG A 163 2.32 -5.92 2.44
N SER A 164 1.01 -5.83 2.25
CA SER A 164 0.33 -4.53 2.26
C SER A 164 0.47 -3.83 3.62
N TYR A 165 0.39 -2.51 3.67
CA TYR A 165 0.41 -1.74 4.94
C TYR A 165 -0.60 -2.27 5.97
N LYS A 166 -1.78 -2.75 5.51
CA LYS A 166 -2.76 -3.38 6.40
C LYS A 166 -2.22 -4.65 7.07
N ARG A 167 -1.56 -5.52 6.30
CA ARG A 167 -0.94 -6.77 6.83
C ARG A 167 0.26 -6.49 7.71
N GLN A 168 0.96 -5.38 7.49
CA GLN A 168 2.06 -4.90 8.31
C GLN A 168 1.58 -4.19 9.59
N GLY A 169 0.28 -3.92 9.75
CA GLY A 169 -0.25 -3.11 10.85
C GLY A 169 0.10 -1.61 10.73
N ILE A 170 0.57 -1.16 9.57
CA ILE A 170 0.93 0.23 9.32
C ILE A 170 -0.33 1.02 8.93
N GLU A 171 -0.67 2.01 9.74
CA GLU A 171 -1.77 2.93 9.49
C GLU A 171 -1.32 4.05 8.54
N LYS A 172 -1.16 3.71 7.28
CA LYS A 172 -0.78 4.63 6.20
C LYS A 172 -1.71 4.41 5.00
N ILE A 173 -2.13 5.51 4.38
CA ILE A 173 -2.86 5.49 3.12
C ILE A 173 -1.86 5.11 2.03
N PRO A 174 -2.07 4.04 1.26
CA PRO A 174 -1.18 3.68 0.16
C PRO A 174 -1.31 4.69 -0.99
N SER A 175 -0.22 4.99 -1.68
CA SER A 175 -0.26 5.71 -2.95
C SER A 175 -0.90 4.86 -4.04
N ILE A 176 -1.52 5.52 -5.02
CA ILE A 176 -2.06 4.84 -6.20
C ILE A 176 -0.97 4.64 -7.25
N HIS A 177 -1.09 3.58 -8.04
CA HIS A 177 -0.17 3.32 -9.14
C HIS A 177 -0.40 4.33 -10.27
N MET A 178 0.65 5.06 -10.64
CA MET A 178 0.55 6.12 -11.65
C MET A 178 0.52 5.58 -13.08
N GLY A 179 1.20 4.47 -13.33
CA GLY A 179 1.44 3.96 -14.68
C GLY A 179 2.56 4.72 -15.42
N ALA A 180 3.03 4.17 -16.54
CA ALA A 180 4.19 4.71 -17.27
C ALA A 180 3.93 6.13 -17.82
N ALA A 181 2.75 6.37 -18.41
CA ALA A 181 2.42 7.66 -19.02
C ALA A 181 2.38 8.79 -18.00
N ALA A 182 1.62 8.64 -16.90
CA ALA A 182 1.53 9.66 -15.85
C ALA A 182 2.88 9.88 -15.17
N SER A 183 3.65 8.82 -14.89
CA SER A 183 5.00 8.92 -14.34
C SER A 183 5.93 9.72 -15.23
N GLN A 184 5.87 9.51 -16.56
CA GLN A 184 6.69 10.27 -17.51
C GLN A 184 6.28 11.74 -17.61
N MET A 185 4.98 12.05 -17.55
CA MET A 185 4.49 13.43 -17.54
C MET A 185 4.95 14.18 -16.28
N GLU A 186 4.79 13.58 -15.10
CA GLU A 186 5.23 14.14 -13.82
C GLU A 186 6.74 14.39 -13.77
N ARG A 187 7.57 13.47 -14.33
CA ARG A 187 9.02 13.67 -14.47
C ARG A 187 9.38 14.88 -15.34
N ARG A 188 8.52 15.22 -16.32
CA ARG A 188 8.67 16.40 -17.17
C ARG A 188 8.08 17.66 -16.55
N GLY A 189 7.60 17.60 -15.30
CA GLY A 189 6.97 18.73 -14.61
C GLY A 189 5.51 18.99 -15.03
N ILE A 190 4.89 18.06 -15.76
CA ILE A 190 3.48 18.16 -16.16
C ILE A 190 2.64 17.45 -15.09
N ALA A 191 1.84 18.23 -14.36
CA ALA A 191 0.95 17.69 -13.35
C ALA A 191 -0.10 16.76 -13.94
N THR A 192 -0.37 15.65 -13.26
CA THR A 192 -1.40 14.68 -13.65
C THR A 192 -2.37 14.47 -12.51
N GLU A 193 -3.60 14.06 -12.82
CA GLU A 193 -4.62 13.75 -11.81
C GLU A 193 -4.12 12.70 -10.80
N LYS A 194 -3.49 11.61 -11.28
CA LYS A 194 -2.90 10.58 -10.41
C LYS A 194 -1.74 11.13 -9.55
N GLY A 195 -0.95 12.03 -10.09
CA GLY A 195 0.10 12.73 -9.37
C GLY A 195 -0.46 13.63 -8.27
N ASP A 196 -1.53 14.36 -8.56
CA ASP A 196 -2.22 15.22 -7.58
C ASP A 196 -2.81 14.37 -6.44
N ILE A 197 -3.45 13.26 -6.75
CA ILE A 197 -3.97 12.31 -5.75
C ILE A 197 -2.82 11.81 -4.85
N ASN A 198 -1.69 11.41 -5.42
CA ASN A 198 -0.55 10.94 -4.63
C ASN A 198 0.08 12.05 -3.76
N ARG A 199 0.12 13.30 -4.25
CA ARG A 199 0.53 14.47 -3.45
C ARG A 199 -0.42 14.71 -2.28
N GLN A 200 -1.73 14.60 -2.51
CA GLN A 200 -2.73 14.71 -1.46
C GLN A 200 -2.58 13.58 -0.43
N ILE A 201 -2.46 12.33 -0.85
CA ILE A 201 -2.20 11.17 0.04
C ILE A 201 -0.94 11.39 0.89
N ALA A 202 0.12 11.93 0.32
CA ALA A 202 1.35 12.22 1.05
C ALA A 202 1.13 13.29 2.13
N ALA A 203 0.38 14.36 1.80
CA ALA A 203 0.02 15.42 2.74
C ALA A 203 -0.87 14.89 3.89
N ASP A 204 -1.86 14.07 3.56
CA ASP A 204 -2.76 13.46 4.53
C ASP A 204 -2.03 12.50 5.48
N ASN A 205 -1.14 11.65 4.95
CA ASN A 205 -0.31 10.79 5.77
C ASN A 205 0.60 11.58 6.73
N LYS A 206 1.15 12.70 6.27
CA LYS A 206 1.95 13.60 7.10
C LYS A 206 1.11 14.21 8.21
N LEU A 207 -0.06 14.75 7.87
CA LEU A 207 -1.00 15.33 8.83
C LEU A 207 -1.42 14.31 9.90
N LEU A 208 -1.84 13.11 9.51
CA LEU A 208 -2.27 12.06 10.41
C LEU A 208 -1.13 11.62 11.36
N LYS A 209 0.11 11.54 10.84
CA LYS A 209 1.30 11.24 11.64
C LYS A 209 1.60 12.34 12.65
N GLU A 210 1.52 13.61 12.25
CA GLU A 210 1.74 14.76 13.13
C GLU A 210 0.70 14.83 14.26
N ILE A 211 -0.58 14.68 13.94
CA ILE A 211 -1.67 14.67 14.93
C ILE A 211 -1.44 13.53 15.94
N LYS A 212 -1.15 12.32 15.45
CA LYS A 212 -0.85 11.17 16.33
C LYS A 212 0.30 11.47 17.29
N ALA A 213 1.43 11.97 16.78
CA ALA A 213 2.60 12.26 17.61
C ALA A 213 2.31 13.32 18.67
N ARG A 214 1.49 14.31 18.33
CA ARG A 214 1.08 15.37 19.25
C ARG A 214 0.16 14.82 20.35
N ILE A 215 -0.87 14.07 19.99
CA ILE A 215 -1.80 13.43 20.94
C ILE A 215 -1.03 12.51 21.90
N THR A 216 -0.16 11.63 21.38
CA THR A 216 0.62 10.70 22.21
C THR A 216 1.49 11.44 23.22
N ARG A 217 2.12 12.55 22.80
CA ARG A 217 2.95 13.37 23.71
C ARG A 217 2.14 14.00 24.83
N ILE A 218 0.95 14.52 24.51
CA ILE A 218 0.05 15.12 25.49
C ILE A 218 -0.51 14.06 26.44
N TYR A 219 -0.92 12.92 25.88
CA TYR A 219 -1.43 11.80 26.65
C TYR A 219 -0.42 11.32 27.71
N ASN A 220 0.84 11.11 27.30
CA ASN A 220 1.88 10.69 28.25
C ASN A 220 2.10 11.75 29.33
N TRP A 221 2.18 13.03 28.92
CA TRP A 221 2.35 14.12 29.90
C TRP A 221 1.17 14.24 30.90
N THR A 222 -0.09 14.17 30.41
CA THR A 222 -1.26 14.24 31.30
C THR A 222 -1.34 13.03 32.22
N LYS A 223 -0.93 11.85 31.76
CA LYS A 223 -0.82 10.66 32.57
C LYS A 223 0.19 10.84 33.72
N GLU A 224 1.41 11.29 33.38
CA GLU A 224 2.45 11.57 34.37
C GLU A 224 2.00 12.60 35.41
N GLN A 225 1.29 13.67 35.00
CA GLN A 225 0.80 14.69 35.89
C GLN A 225 -0.34 14.17 36.76
N ALA A 226 -1.27 13.38 36.24
CA ALA A 226 -2.36 12.78 36.99
C ALA A 226 -1.85 11.75 38.02
N GLU A 227 -0.79 11.01 37.71
CA GLU A 227 -0.15 10.07 38.64
C GLU A 227 0.68 10.80 39.74
N ALA A 228 1.20 11.99 39.43
CA ALA A 228 1.98 12.80 40.36
C ALA A 228 1.11 13.67 41.32
N ASP A 229 -0.12 13.99 40.92
CA ASP A 229 -1.08 14.75 41.74
C ASP A 229 -1.54 13.89 42.90
N GLN A 230 -0.97 14.17 44.10
CA GLN A 230 -1.43 13.53 45.33
C GLN A 230 -2.81 14.08 45.73
N PRO A 231 -3.67 13.29 46.40
CA PRO A 231 -5.03 13.69 46.80
C PRO A 231 -5.14 14.90 47.72
N GLN A 232 -4.01 15.44 48.18
CA GLN A 232 -3.96 16.56 49.15
C GLN A 232 -3.95 17.96 48.52
N ASP A 233 -3.76 18.07 47.18
CA ASP A 233 -3.70 19.38 46.51
C ASP A 233 -5.09 19.73 45.94
N SER A 234 -5.95 20.31 46.79
CA SER A 234 -7.35 20.68 46.48
C SER A 234 -7.47 21.94 45.61
N SER A 235 -6.39 22.54 45.13
CA SER A 235 -6.47 23.69 44.26
C SER A 235 -6.89 23.26 42.85
N SER A 236 -8.02 23.79 42.35
CA SER A 236 -8.51 23.46 41.01
C SER A 236 -7.48 23.87 39.98
N LEU A 237 -7.39 23.08 38.89
CA LEU A 237 -6.51 23.36 37.71
C LEU A 237 -6.72 24.79 37.20
N VAL A 238 -7.95 25.28 37.28
CA VAL A 238 -8.35 26.65 36.95
C VAL A 238 -7.71 27.66 37.89
N ALA A 239 -7.68 27.40 39.21
CA ALA A 239 -7.04 28.28 40.20
C ALA A 239 -5.53 28.37 39.99
N ARG A 240 -4.85 27.25 39.75
CA ARG A 240 -3.41 27.21 39.38
C ARG A 240 -3.10 28.01 38.12
N LEU A 241 -4.00 28.02 37.13
CA LEU A 241 -3.84 28.84 35.92
C LEU A 241 -4.01 30.34 36.19
N TYR A 242 -4.95 30.73 37.05
CA TYR A 242 -5.11 32.12 37.48
C TYR A 242 -3.88 32.63 38.23
N GLU A 243 -3.33 31.83 39.15
CA GLU A 243 -2.09 32.15 39.87
C GLU A 243 -0.90 32.30 38.91
N ALA A 244 -0.79 31.36 37.95
CA ALA A 244 0.21 31.45 36.89
C ALA A 244 0.08 32.71 36.05
N GLN A 245 -1.14 33.13 35.75
CA GLN A 245 -1.42 34.35 35.02
C GLN A 245 -1.08 35.59 35.81
N ALA A 246 -1.39 35.61 37.11
CA ALA A 246 -1.02 36.72 38.01
C ALA A 246 0.50 36.91 38.06
N LYS A 247 1.27 35.80 38.16
CA LYS A 247 2.74 35.83 38.12
C LYS A 247 3.28 36.35 36.76
N VAL A 248 2.66 35.98 35.64
CA VAL A 248 3.04 36.51 34.31
C VAL A 248 2.81 38.01 34.18
N ASN A 249 1.69 38.52 34.77
CA ASN A 249 1.33 39.92 34.71
C ASN A 249 2.25 40.76 35.59
N SER A 250 2.68 40.24 36.75
CA SER A 250 3.58 40.94 37.68
C SER A 250 5.04 40.97 37.18
N ASN A 251 5.43 40.09 36.25
CA ASN A 251 6.80 40.04 35.77
C ASN A 251 7.16 41.27 34.91
N LYS A 252 8.00 42.16 35.51
CA LYS A 252 8.45 43.41 34.88
C LYS A 252 9.39 43.20 33.67
N ALA A 253 10.04 42.03 33.54
CA ALA A 253 10.98 41.73 32.48
C ALA A 253 10.31 41.37 31.14
N ARG A 254 9.00 41.12 31.10
CA ARG A 254 8.27 40.78 29.87
C ARG A 254 7.83 41.99 29.07
N SER A 255 8.03 41.92 27.77
CA SER A 255 7.50 42.92 26.84
C SER A 255 5.95 42.92 26.85
N ARG A 256 5.36 44.09 26.54
CA ARG A 256 3.92 44.27 26.43
C ARG A 256 3.26 43.26 25.48
N SER A 257 3.90 43.00 24.31
CA SER A 257 3.44 42.02 23.35
C SER A 257 3.46 40.58 23.91
N GLY A 258 4.50 40.22 24.66
CA GLY A 258 4.60 38.92 25.32
C GLY A 258 3.55 38.67 26.40
N LYS A 259 3.15 39.73 27.12
CA LYS A 259 2.07 39.66 28.09
C LYS A 259 0.70 39.48 27.42
N ILE A 260 0.43 40.22 26.32
CA ILE A 260 -0.82 40.12 25.57
C ILE A 260 -0.97 38.71 24.97
N LYS A 261 0.10 38.15 24.38
CA LYS A 261 0.08 36.78 23.83
C LYS A 261 -0.19 35.73 24.92
N ALA A 262 0.44 35.85 26.10
CA ALA A 262 0.22 34.95 27.21
C ALA A 262 -1.22 35.01 27.75
N LEU A 263 -1.81 36.23 27.80
CA LEU A 263 -3.23 36.42 28.18
C LEU A 263 -4.17 35.75 27.16
N GLN A 264 -3.92 35.91 25.86
CA GLN A 264 -4.72 35.28 24.82
C GLN A 264 -4.63 33.74 24.85
N ASP A 265 -3.43 33.22 25.09
CA ASP A 265 -3.22 31.78 25.19
C ASP A 265 -3.92 31.18 26.42
N ASN A 266 -3.86 31.88 27.55
CA ASN A 266 -4.55 31.48 28.80
C ASN A 266 -6.07 31.61 28.68
N ALA A 267 -6.60 32.65 28.03
CA ALA A 267 -8.03 32.79 27.80
C ALA A 267 -8.60 31.64 26.94
N LYS A 268 -7.90 31.25 25.91
CA LYS A 268 -8.27 30.07 25.07
C LYS A 268 -8.26 28.78 25.89
N LEU A 269 -7.29 28.64 26.78
CA LEU A 269 -7.17 27.48 27.64
C LEU A 269 -8.30 27.42 28.66
N LEU A 270 -8.58 28.52 29.32
CA LEU A 270 -9.71 28.60 30.29
C LEU A 270 -11.04 28.29 29.60
N ALA A 271 -11.26 28.84 28.39
CA ALA A 271 -12.44 28.52 27.58
C ALA A 271 -12.52 27.03 27.22
N PHE A 272 -11.39 26.40 26.89
CA PHE A 272 -11.34 24.96 26.67
C PHE A 272 -11.68 24.13 27.90
N LEU A 273 -11.10 24.47 29.08
CA LEU A 273 -11.36 23.77 30.31
C LEU A 273 -12.83 23.93 30.73
N GLN A 274 -13.38 25.16 30.69
CA GLN A 274 -14.77 25.44 31.01
C GLN A 274 -15.75 24.75 30.09
N SER A 275 -15.51 24.81 28.75
CA SER A 275 -16.39 24.17 27.76
C SER A 275 -16.41 22.65 27.86
N ASN A 276 -15.36 22.05 28.43
CA ASN A 276 -15.27 20.60 28.64
C ASN A 276 -15.49 20.17 30.09
N GLY A 277 -15.80 21.11 31.02
CA GLY A 277 -16.05 20.83 32.44
C GLY A 277 -14.83 20.28 33.19
N ILE A 278 -13.60 20.65 32.75
CA ILE A 278 -12.34 20.11 33.28
C ILE A 278 -11.85 21.00 34.43
N ASN A 279 -11.82 20.45 35.66
CA ASN A 279 -11.39 21.14 36.87
C ASN A 279 -10.11 20.57 37.50
N SER A 280 -9.74 19.34 37.15
CA SER A 280 -8.57 18.63 37.68
C SER A 280 -7.67 18.07 36.61
N MET A 281 -6.42 17.71 36.96
CA MET A 281 -5.49 17.02 36.04
C MET A 281 -5.98 15.62 35.67
N GLN A 282 -6.69 14.96 36.59
CA GLN A 282 -7.31 13.66 36.32
C GLN A 282 -8.38 13.76 35.21
N GLU A 283 -9.30 14.75 35.32
CA GLU A 283 -10.31 15.00 34.28
C GLU A 283 -9.70 15.40 32.95
N LEU A 284 -8.59 16.18 32.97
CA LEU A 284 -7.83 16.49 31.78
C LEU A 284 -7.21 15.22 31.14
N TYR A 285 -6.64 14.34 31.96
CA TYR A 285 -6.11 13.07 31.49
C TYR A 285 -7.19 12.19 30.85
N GLU A 286 -8.35 12.08 31.50
CA GLU A 286 -9.50 11.32 30.97
C GLU A 286 -9.99 11.89 29.64
N LYS A 287 -10.10 13.21 29.51
CA LYS A 287 -10.44 13.87 28.23
C LYS A 287 -9.41 13.59 27.17
N VAL A 288 -8.11 13.73 27.46
CA VAL A 288 -7.03 13.46 26.49
C VAL A 288 -6.95 11.98 26.15
N SER A 289 -7.23 11.09 27.10
CA SER A 289 -7.30 9.65 26.88
C SER A 289 -8.44 9.29 25.90
N ALA A 290 -9.61 9.88 26.09
CA ALA A 290 -10.75 9.74 25.18
C ALA A 290 -10.37 10.26 23.76
N MET A 291 -9.79 11.47 23.68
CA MET A 291 -9.34 12.05 22.41
C MET A 291 -8.30 11.15 21.70
N ASN A 292 -7.38 10.56 22.46
CA ASN A 292 -6.40 9.63 21.90
C ASN A 292 -7.09 8.40 21.29
N LYS A 293 -8.02 7.78 22.00
CA LYS A 293 -8.83 6.65 21.55
C LYS A 293 -9.64 7.00 20.29
N ASP A 294 -10.33 8.15 20.33
CA ASP A 294 -11.15 8.62 19.22
C ASP A 294 -10.30 8.92 17.97
N SER A 295 -9.11 9.52 18.16
CA SER A 295 -8.19 9.78 17.04
C SER A 295 -7.72 8.50 16.35
N TYR A 296 -7.48 7.43 17.13
CA TYR A 296 -7.17 6.12 16.54
C TYR A 296 -8.33 5.55 15.74
N ALA A 297 -9.56 5.64 16.27
CA ALA A 297 -10.75 5.14 15.60
C ALA A 297 -11.03 5.91 14.31
N VAL A 298 -11.02 7.25 14.35
CA VAL A 298 -11.26 8.12 13.18
C VAL A 298 -10.18 7.91 12.12
N ARG A 299 -8.90 7.83 12.52
CA ARG A 299 -7.81 7.56 11.59
C ARG A 299 -7.95 6.19 10.93
N GLY A 300 -8.33 5.17 11.67
CA GLY A 300 -8.61 3.84 11.13
C GLY A 300 -9.76 3.87 10.11
N GLN A 301 -10.80 4.65 10.35
CA GLN A 301 -11.92 4.84 9.40
C GLN A 301 -11.47 5.55 8.13
N ILE A 302 -10.69 6.64 8.22
CA ILE A 302 -10.13 7.35 7.08
C ILE A 302 -9.30 6.40 6.21
N VAL A 303 -8.34 5.70 6.79
CA VAL A 303 -7.47 4.77 6.04
C VAL A 303 -8.27 3.65 5.40
N LYS A 304 -9.32 3.14 6.06
CA LYS A 304 -10.21 2.11 5.50
C LYS A 304 -11.02 2.65 4.33
N ALA A 305 -11.56 3.86 4.45
CA ALA A 305 -12.32 4.52 3.39
C ALA A 305 -11.45 4.80 2.16
N GLU A 306 -10.25 5.35 2.34
CA GLU A 306 -9.29 5.62 1.25
C GLU A 306 -8.89 4.35 0.49
N ARG A 307 -8.60 3.26 1.22
CA ARG A 307 -8.29 1.97 0.57
C ARG A 307 -9.45 1.43 -0.23
N ARG A 308 -10.66 1.59 0.26
CA ARG A 308 -11.86 1.11 -0.45
C ARG A 308 -12.16 1.98 -1.66
N LEU A 309 -12.02 3.31 -1.55
CA LEU A 309 -12.17 4.24 -2.65
C LEU A 309 -11.20 3.91 -3.78
N ALA A 310 -9.92 3.68 -3.49
CA ALA A 310 -8.94 3.30 -4.52
C ALA A 310 -9.36 2.04 -5.32
N VAL A 311 -9.93 1.04 -4.64
CA VAL A 311 -10.46 -0.17 -5.32
C VAL A 311 -11.68 0.15 -6.18
N LEU A 312 -12.57 1.01 -5.70
CA LEU A 312 -13.77 1.39 -6.46
C LEU A 312 -13.41 2.25 -7.67
N ASP A 313 -12.45 3.15 -7.55
CA ASP A 313 -11.96 3.99 -8.63
C ASP A 313 -11.32 3.15 -9.75
N GLU A 314 -10.47 2.18 -9.41
CA GLU A 314 -9.92 1.22 -10.37
C GLU A 314 -11.02 0.46 -11.13
N ARG A 315 -12.03 -0.05 -10.39
CA ARG A 315 -13.17 -0.76 -10.99
C ARG A 315 -13.99 0.12 -11.94
N LEU A 316 -14.22 1.37 -11.53
CA LEU A 316 -14.97 2.34 -12.33
C LEU A 316 -14.17 2.80 -13.56
N GLU A 317 -12.86 2.95 -13.44
CA GLU A 317 -11.97 3.26 -14.57
C GLU A 317 -12.00 2.10 -15.59
N MET A 318 -11.83 0.86 -15.14
CA MET A 318 -11.89 -0.31 -16.03
C MET A 318 -13.27 -0.47 -16.69
N TRP A 319 -14.34 -0.25 -15.94
CA TRP A 319 -15.68 -0.24 -16.51
C TRP A 319 -15.86 0.86 -17.56
N ALA A 320 -15.37 2.07 -17.31
CA ALA A 320 -15.45 3.18 -18.26
C ALA A 320 -14.67 2.89 -19.55
N GLN A 321 -13.48 2.30 -19.46
CA GLN A 321 -12.69 1.87 -20.62
C GLN A 321 -13.41 0.78 -21.41
N TYR A 322 -13.97 -0.22 -20.73
CA TYR A 322 -14.77 -1.27 -21.35
C TYR A 322 -15.96 -0.71 -22.16
N GLU A 323 -16.77 0.13 -21.55
CA GLU A 323 -17.92 0.76 -22.23
C GLU A 323 -17.50 1.67 -23.40
N LYS A 324 -16.43 2.46 -23.21
CA LYS A 324 -15.92 3.38 -24.23
C LYS A 324 -15.45 2.65 -25.48
N PHE A 325 -14.75 1.55 -25.35
CA PHE A 325 -14.13 0.83 -26.47
C PHE A 325 -14.91 -0.39 -26.94
N LYS A 326 -15.99 -0.75 -26.27
CA LYS A 326 -16.90 -1.82 -26.68
C LYS A 326 -17.43 -1.69 -28.13
N PRO A 327 -17.81 -0.48 -28.62
CA PRO A 327 -18.22 -0.32 -30.02
C PRO A 327 -17.09 -0.64 -31.02
N VAL A 328 -15.84 -0.30 -30.70
CA VAL A 328 -14.67 -0.60 -31.54
C VAL A 328 -14.48 -2.12 -31.66
N ARG A 329 -14.57 -2.83 -30.53
CA ARG A 329 -14.48 -4.30 -30.52
C ARG A 329 -15.62 -4.94 -31.30
N GLN A 330 -16.86 -4.53 -31.07
CA GLN A 330 -18.04 -5.04 -31.78
C GLN A 330 -17.95 -4.82 -33.30
N LYS A 331 -17.35 -3.70 -33.73
CA LYS A 331 -17.12 -3.42 -35.14
C LYS A 331 -16.07 -4.36 -35.73
N LEU A 332 -14.97 -4.60 -35.02
CA LEU A 332 -13.95 -5.57 -35.42
C LEU A 332 -14.54 -6.97 -35.61
N ASP A 333 -15.38 -7.42 -34.67
CA ASP A 333 -15.99 -8.77 -34.69
C ASP A 333 -16.90 -8.98 -35.90
N LYS A 334 -17.53 -7.92 -36.41
CA LYS A 334 -18.41 -7.93 -37.59
C LYS A 334 -17.67 -7.82 -38.93
N LEU A 335 -16.37 -7.48 -38.93
CA LEU A 335 -15.60 -7.33 -40.19
C LEU A 335 -15.23 -8.67 -40.77
N LYS A 336 -15.23 -8.72 -42.14
CA LYS A 336 -14.71 -9.88 -42.90
C LYS A 336 -13.18 -10.02 -42.71
N PRO A 337 -12.63 -11.24 -42.75
CA PRO A 337 -11.21 -11.50 -42.44
C PRO A 337 -10.22 -10.55 -43.12
N GLY A 338 -10.35 -10.27 -44.40
CA GLY A 338 -9.42 -9.39 -45.13
C GLY A 338 -9.43 -7.90 -44.73
N LYS A 339 -10.40 -7.46 -43.94
CA LYS A 339 -10.45 -6.07 -43.41
C LYS A 339 -10.09 -5.98 -41.92
N ARG A 340 -10.01 -7.12 -41.21
CA ARG A 340 -9.75 -7.16 -39.77
C ARG A 340 -8.36 -6.69 -39.41
N GLU A 341 -7.33 -7.15 -40.14
CA GLU A 341 -5.93 -6.81 -39.84
C GLU A 341 -5.66 -5.30 -39.93
N LYS A 342 -6.16 -4.67 -41.01
CA LYS A 342 -6.03 -3.21 -41.15
C LYS A 342 -6.73 -2.46 -40.01
N TYR A 343 -7.96 -2.86 -39.69
CA TYR A 343 -8.73 -2.23 -38.60
C TYR A 343 -8.09 -2.46 -37.23
N GLN A 344 -7.51 -3.64 -36.97
CA GLN A 344 -6.76 -3.92 -35.74
C GLN A 344 -5.52 -3.05 -35.62
N GLN A 345 -4.79 -2.80 -36.70
CA GLN A 345 -3.62 -1.90 -36.68
C GLN A 345 -4.02 -0.45 -36.41
N GLU A 346 -5.08 0.02 -37.07
CA GLU A 346 -5.60 1.40 -36.90
C GLU A 346 -6.11 1.65 -35.48
N HIS A 347 -6.72 0.64 -34.83
CA HIS A 347 -7.33 0.72 -33.50
C HIS A 347 -6.59 -0.07 -32.41
N LYS A 348 -5.31 -0.34 -32.61
CA LYS A 348 -4.52 -1.21 -31.71
C LYS A 348 -4.58 -0.79 -30.23
N ALA A 349 -4.45 0.51 -29.95
CA ALA A 349 -4.45 1.02 -28.58
C ALA A 349 -5.83 0.90 -27.91
N GLU A 350 -6.91 1.16 -28.67
CA GLU A 350 -8.29 1.08 -28.19
C GLU A 350 -8.69 -0.37 -27.91
N LEU A 351 -8.30 -1.29 -28.79
CA LEU A 351 -8.53 -2.72 -28.60
C LEU A 351 -7.74 -3.27 -27.41
N ALA A 352 -6.49 -2.88 -27.27
CA ALA A 352 -5.68 -3.29 -26.11
C ALA A 352 -6.29 -2.79 -24.78
N SER A 353 -6.80 -1.55 -24.75
CA SER A 353 -7.50 -1.01 -23.59
C SER A 353 -8.81 -1.75 -23.29
N PHE A 354 -9.56 -2.10 -24.32
CA PHE A 354 -10.78 -2.93 -24.18
C PHE A 354 -10.45 -4.31 -23.64
N ASP A 355 -9.45 -4.99 -24.20
CA ASP A 355 -9.08 -6.35 -23.82
C ASP A 355 -8.55 -6.40 -22.37
N ALA A 356 -7.77 -5.41 -21.95
CA ALA A 356 -7.33 -5.26 -20.56
C ALA A 356 -8.51 -5.05 -19.59
N ALA A 357 -9.44 -4.16 -19.95
CA ALA A 357 -10.64 -3.90 -19.15
C ALA A 357 -11.57 -5.13 -19.10
N ALA A 358 -11.77 -5.81 -20.23
CA ALA A 358 -12.59 -7.03 -20.29
C ALA A 358 -11.97 -8.17 -19.45
N HIS A 359 -10.65 -8.34 -19.50
CA HIS A 359 -9.93 -9.31 -18.68
C HIS A 359 -10.08 -9.00 -17.18
N PHE A 360 -9.91 -7.74 -16.78
CA PHE A 360 -10.12 -7.30 -15.40
C PHE A 360 -11.54 -7.60 -14.91
N LEU A 361 -12.55 -7.22 -15.68
CA LEU A 361 -13.95 -7.47 -15.33
C LEU A 361 -14.27 -8.98 -15.27
N LYS A 362 -13.66 -9.77 -16.15
CA LYS A 362 -13.80 -11.23 -16.13
C LYS A 362 -13.18 -11.82 -14.85
N SER A 363 -12.00 -11.37 -14.45
CA SER A 363 -11.35 -11.82 -13.22
C SER A 363 -12.15 -11.48 -11.96
N LEU A 364 -12.80 -10.32 -11.91
CA LEU A 364 -13.74 -9.97 -10.83
C LEU A 364 -14.92 -10.97 -10.76
N LYS A 365 -15.47 -11.33 -11.93
CA LYS A 365 -16.59 -12.27 -12.01
C LYS A 365 -16.17 -13.68 -11.57
N GLU A 366 -14.98 -14.12 -11.94
CA GLU A 366 -14.39 -15.41 -11.53
C GLU A 366 -14.08 -15.46 -10.03
N SER A 367 -13.79 -14.32 -9.39
CA SER A 367 -13.65 -14.22 -7.93
C SER A 367 -14.98 -14.15 -7.18
N GLY A 368 -16.12 -14.29 -7.88
CA GLY A 368 -17.47 -14.28 -7.30
C GLY A 368 -18.03 -12.87 -7.07
N GLU A 369 -17.38 -11.82 -7.59
CA GLU A 369 -17.85 -10.45 -7.43
C GLU A 369 -18.77 -10.03 -8.58
N ALA A 370 -19.90 -9.39 -8.23
CA ALA A 370 -20.84 -8.88 -9.22
C ALA A 370 -20.35 -7.55 -9.83
N ILE A 371 -20.48 -7.40 -11.15
CA ILE A 371 -20.19 -6.15 -11.85
C ILE A 371 -21.40 -5.22 -11.71
N THR A 372 -21.30 -4.26 -10.78
CA THR A 372 -22.39 -3.34 -10.43
C THR A 372 -21.94 -1.87 -10.42
N PRO A 373 -21.68 -1.25 -11.58
CA PRO A 373 -21.08 0.10 -11.63
C PRO A 373 -21.93 1.17 -10.94
N LYS A 374 -23.25 1.04 -10.95
CA LYS A 374 -24.14 1.96 -10.21
C LYS A 374 -23.95 1.84 -8.70
N ALA A 375 -23.84 0.62 -8.17
CA ALA A 375 -23.58 0.39 -6.75
C ALA A 375 -22.19 0.88 -6.36
N TRP A 376 -21.16 0.65 -7.20
CA TRP A 376 -19.80 1.16 -6.96
C TRP A 376 -19.76 2.69 -6.87
N ARG A 377 -20.45 3.41 -7.77
CA ARG A 377 -20.55 4.87 -7.72
C ARG A 377 -21.26 5.35 -6.46
N ALA A 378 -22.35 4.72 -6.09
CA ALA A 378 -23.08 5.06 -4.88
C ALA A 378 -22.26 4.80 -3.60
N GLU A 379 -21.52 3.68 -3.56
CA GLU A 379 -20.61 3.37 -2.46
C GLU A 379 -19.46 4.39 -2.39
N ALA A 380 -18.83 4.73 -3.52
CA ALA A 380 -17.77 5.71 -3.58
C ALA A 380 -18.23 7.09 -3.09
N ALA A 381 -19.39 7.57 -3.55
CA ALA A 381 -19.97 8.84 -3.10
C ALA A 381 -20.21 8.84 -1.57
N LYS A 382 -20.78 7.76 -1.02
CA LYS A 382 -21.02 7.64 0.42
C LYS A 382 -19.72 7.64 1.21
N LEU A 383 -18.70 6.89 0.76
CA LEU A 383 -17.40 6.84 1.42
C LEU A 383 -16.66 8.18 1.36
N THR A 384 -16.78 8.92 0.26
CA THR A 384 -16.20 10.28 0.14
C THR A 384 -16.80 11.21 1.19
N VAL A 385 -18.12 11.27 1.31
CA VAL A 385 -18.79 12.10 2.33
C VAL A 385 -18.36 11.70 3.75
N GLN A 386 -18.31 10.40 4.03
CA GLN A 386 -17.89 9.91 5.34
C GLN A 386 -16.42 10.27 5.63
N LYS A 387 -15.53 10.10 4.65
CA LYS A 387 -14.13 10.45 4.73
C LYS A 387 -13.94 11.93 5.04
N ASP A 388 -14.64 12.81 4.33
CA ASP A 388 -14.56 14.25 4.55
C ASP A 388 -15.03 14.64 5.95
N ALA A 389 -16.12 14.03 6.44
CA ALA A 389 -16.58 14.23 7.81
C ALA A 389 -15.53 13.76 8.85
N ASP A 390 -14.84 12.64 8.59
CA ASP A 390 -13.81 12.13 9.49
C ASP A 390 -12.54 13.00 9.48
N TYR A 391 -12.16 13.58 8.33
CA TYR A 391 -11.11 14.61 8.28
C TYR A 391 -11.49 15.86 9.07
N GLN A 392 -12.74 16.33 9.01
CA GLN A 392 -13.20 17.45 9.84
C GLN A 392 -13.07 17.15 11.34
N LYS A 393 -13.42 15.93 11.78
CA LYS A 393 -13.18 15.50 13.16
C LYS A 393 -11.69 15.55 13.54
N MET A 394 -10.80 15.09 12.66
CA MET A 394 -9.35 15.15 12.90
C MET A 394 -8.84 16.60 13.00
N TYR A 395 -9.37 17.52 12.19
CA TYR A 395 -9.03 18.94 12.28
C TYR A 395 -9.53 19.55 13.61
N ALA A 396 -10.75 19.23 14.02
CA ALA A 396 -11.28 19.69 15.31
C ALA A 396 -10.41 19.19 16.48
N MET A 397 -10.06 17.90 16.51
CA MET A 397 -9.14 17.34 17.51
C MET A 397 -7.78 18.04 17.50
N ARG A 398 -7.23 18.37 16.33
CA ARG A 398 -5.97 19.13 16.24
C ARG A 398 -6.04 20.47 16.95
N ASP A 399 -7.16 21.15 16.86
CA ASP A 399 -7.34 22.47 17.46
C ASP A 399 -7.54 22.36 18.99
N GLU A 400 -8.25 21.33 19.46
CA GLU A 400 -8.33 21.00 20.90
C GLU A 400 -6.94 20.63 21.46
N ILE A 401 -6.14 19.83 20.75
CA ILE A 401 -4.77 19.48 21.12
C ILE A 401 -3.91 20.72 21.34
N LYS A 402 -4.03 21.75 20.49
CA LYS A 402 -3.27 23.00 20.65
C LYS A 402 -3.55 23.68 21.98
N ALA A 403 -4.81 23.65 22.46
CA ALA A 403 -5.16 24.22 23.75
C ALA A 403 -4.44 23.49 24.91
N VAL A 404 -4.44 22.13 24.87
CA VAL A 404 -3.75 21.32 25.91
C VAL A 404 -2.21 21.45 25.78
N GLU A 405 -1.64 21.58 24.60
CA GLU A 405 -0.20 21.85 24.42
C GLU A 405 0.21 23.19 25.03
N ASN A 406 -0.64 24.19 24.94
CA ASN A 406 -0.41 25.50 25.58
C ASN A 406 -0.44 25.39 27.10
N LEU A 407 -1.35 24.59 27.63
CA LEU A 407 -1.37 24.26 29.07
C LEU A 407 -0.05 23.63 29.52
N ARG A 408 0.41 22.60 28.80
CA ARG A 408 1.69 21.95 29.11
C ARG A 408 2.84 22.95 29.13
N LYS A 409 2.93 23.78 28.08
CA LYS A 409 3.98 24.82 28.01
C LYS A 409 3.90 25.82 29.17
N ALA A 410 2.69 26.15 29.62
CA ALA A 410 2.51 27.02 30.77
C ALA A 410 2.95 26.31 32.07
N ALA A 411 2.58 25.05 32.27
CA ALA A 411 2.99 24.25 33.43
C ALA A 411 4.52 24.03 33.47
N ASP A 412 5.14 23.63 32.35
CA ASP A 412 6.60 23.46 32.25
C ASP A 412 7.36 24.75 32.56
N ARG A 413 6.80 25.91 32.23
CA ARG A 413 7.38 27.22 32.51
C ARG A 413 7.33 27.54 34.01
N LEU A 414 6.20 27.30 34.64
CA LEU A 414 6.03 27.52 36.07
C LEU A 414 6.97 26.62 36.89
N ALA A 415 7.11 25.36 36.52
CA ALA A 415 8.03 24.44 37.17
C ALA A 415 9.50 24.92 37.07
N ARG A 416 9.94 25.48 35.94
CA ARG A 416 11.29 26.04 35.77
C ARG A 416 11.48 27.33 36.58
N GLU A 417 10.51 28.22 36.61
CA GLU A 417 10.54 29.45 37.39
C GLU A 417 10.60 29.14 38.88
N GLY A 418 9.87 28.12 39.38
CA GLY A 418 9.95 27.65 40.77
C GLY A 418 11.32 27.08 41.17
N GLN A 419 11.93 26.29 40.30
CA GLN A 419 13.28 25.76 40.52
C GLN A 419 14.38 26.85 40.52
N HIS A 420 14.20 27.91 39.71
CA HIS A 420 15.13 29.04 39.71
C HIS A 420 15.03 29.84 41.01
N GLN A 421 13.83 30.07 41.55
CA GLN A 421 13.63 30.77 42.81
C GLN A 421 14.16 29.99 44.03
N GLN A 422 14.02 28.65 44.03
CA GLN A 422 14.62 27.81 45.08
C GLN A 422 16.16 27.90 45.07
N LYS A 423 16.76 27.83 43.88
CA LYS A 423 18.26 27.98 43.74
C LYS A 423 18.76 29.36 44.08
N GLU A 424 17.95 30.43 43.96
CA GLU A 424 18.31 31.79 44.41
C GLU A 424 18.15 31.98 45.92
N GLN A 425 17.24 31.22 46.53
CA GLN A 425 17.07 31.24 48.00
C GLN A 425 18.08 30.37 48.77
N GLU A 426 18.66 29.37 48.07
CA GLU A 426 19.72 28.50 48.61
C GLU A 426 21.15 29.09 48.41
N ARG A 427 21.26 30.23 47.74
CA ARG A 427 22.53 31.02 47.56
C ARG A 427 22.52 32.25 48.50
#